data_c73db1929183f9a70a78d03184c93aa2
#
_entry.id   c73db1929183f9a70a78d03184c93aa2
#
_cell.length_a   1.000
_cell.length_b   1.000
_cell.length_c   1.000
_cell.angle_alpha   90.00
_cell.angle_beta   90.00
_cell.angle_gamma   90.00
#
_symmetry.space_group_name_H-M   'P 1'
#
loop_
_entity.id
_entity.type
_entity.pdbx_description
1 polymer ?
#
loop_
_entity_poly.entity_id
_entity_poly.type
_entity_poly.pdbx_seq_one_letter_code
_entity_poly.pdbx_strand_id
1 'polypeptide(L)' 'MDKELVKQYAQKNPKVKELFEKHQALERELEELVRKAYLSADEEVRKKQIQKEKLALKDQIYELIKREGG' A
#
# COMPACT_ATOMS: atom_id res chain seq x y z
N MET A 1 -2.79 6.74 6.98
CA MET A 1 -3.34 7.19 5.68
C MET A 1 -4.85 7.16 5.73
N ASP A 2 -5.49 8.21 5.28
CA ASP A 2 -6.94 8.28 5.23
C ASP A 2 -7.46 7.54 4.00
N LYS A 3 -7.99 6.35 4.21
CA LYS A 3 -8.48 5.50 3.12
C LYS A 3 -9.63 6.11 2.35
N GLU A 4 -10.51 6.83 3.04
CA GLU A 4 -11.66 7.48 2.38
C GLU A 4 -11.20 8.56 1.41
N LEU A 5 -10.25 9.38 1.83
CA LEU A 5 -9.69 10.42 0.97
C LEU A 5 -9.01 9.80 -0.26
N VAL A 6 -8.21 8.76 -0.04
CA VAL A 6 -7.50 8.08 -1.13
C VAL A 6 -8.49 7.45 -2.11
N LYS A 7 -9.56 6.83 -1.61
CA LYS A 7 -10.60 6.25 -2.47
C LYS A 7 -11.26 7.30 -3.34
N GLN A 8 -11.54 8.48 -2.79
CA GLN A 8 -12.13 9.57 -3.57
C GLN A 8 -11.22 10.00 -4.71
N TYR A 9 -9.94 10.16 -4.44
CA TYR A 9 -8.97 10.50 -5.49
C TYR A 9 -8.77 9.37 -6.49
N ALA A 10 -8.83 8.11 -6.03
CA ALA A 10 -8.71 6.95 -6.90
C ALA A 10 -9.82 6.89 -7.94
N GLN A 11 -11.02 7.37 -7.61
CA GLN A 11 -12.13 7.42 -8.56
C GLN A 11 -11.89 8.42 -9.68
N LYS A 12 -11.12 9.46 -9.40
CA LYS A 12 -10.85 10.54 -10.36
C LYS A 12 -9.54 10.37 -11.11
N ASN A 13 -8.57 9.72 -10.48
CA ASN A 13 -7.21 9.59 -11.02
C ASN A 13 -6.84 8.12 -11.16
N PRO A 14 -6.72 7.61 -12.42
CA PRO A 14 -6.37 6.20 -12.66
C PRO A 14 -5.03 5.81 -12.04
N LYS A 15 -4.07 6.73 -11.97
CA LYS A 15 -2.77 6.44 -11.39
C LYS A 15 -2.87 6.21 -9.88
N VAL A 16 -3.66 7.04 -9.20
CA VAL A 16 -3.92 6.85 -7.76
C VAL A 16 -4.62 5.53 -7.53
N LYS A 17 -5.59 5.19 -8.38
CA LYS A 17 -6.30 3.92 -8.29
C LYS A 17 -5.34 2.73 -8.41
N GLU A 18 -4.45 2.76 -9.39
CA GLU A 18 -3.46 1.70 -9.59
C GLU A 18 -2.57 1.52 -8.36
N LEU A 19 -2.04 2.62 -7.83
CA LEU A 19 -1.19 2.58 -6.66
C LEU A 19 -1.94 2.10 -5.42
N PHE A 20 -3.18 2.54 -5.28
CA PHE A 20 -4.02 2.14 -4.16
C PHE A 20 -4.31 0.63 -4.19
N GLU A 21 -4.61 0.10 -5.37
CA GLU A 21 -4.86 -1.33 -5.52
C GLU A 21 -3.62 -2.17 -5.17
N LYS A 22 -2.44 -1.72 -5.60
CA LYS A 22 -1.18 -2.36 -5.24
C LYS A 22 -0.96 -2.35 -3.73
N HIS A 23 -1.23 -1.21 -3.11
CA HIS A 23 -1.11 -1.08 -1.65
C HIS A 23 -2.05 -2.04 -0.93
N GLN A 24 -3.29 -2.17 -1.40
CA GLN A 24 -4.27 -3.08 -0.84
C GLN A 24 -3.82 -4.54 -0.95
N ALA A 25 -3.28 -4.91 -2.10
CA ALA A 25 -2.79 -6.27 -2.32
C ALA A 25 -1.65 -6.61 -1.35
N LEU A 26 -0.73 -5.67 -1.15
CA LEU A 26 0.38 -5.86 -0.21
C LEU A 26 -0.12 -5.95 1.23
N GLU A 27 -1.14 -5.18 1.59
CA GLU A 27 -1.73 -5.28 2.93
C GLU A 27 -2.32 -6.66 3.19
N ARG A 28 -3.00 -7.23 2.21
CA ARG A 28 -3.57 -8.58 2.35
C ARG A 28 -2.48 -9.62 2.54
N GLU A 29 -1.42 -9.52 1.76
CA GLU A 29 -0.29 -10.44 1.87
C GLU A 29 0.36 -10.32 3.24
N LEU A 30 0.53 -9.08 3.73
CA LEU A 30 1.10 -8.84 5.04
C LEU A 30 0.23 -9.43 6.16
N GLU A 31 -1.09 -9.26 6.05
CA GLU A 31 -2.02 -9.82 7.03
C GLU A 31 -1.91 -11.33 7.12
N GLU A 32 -1.76 -12.01 5.98
CA GLU A 32 -1.58 -13.46 5.96
C GLU A 32 -0.30 -13.87 6.67
N LEU A 33 0.79 -13.14 6.45
CA LEU A 33 2.07 -13.42 7.11
C LEU A 33 1.98 -13.21 8.62
N VAL A 34 1.31 -12.14 9.03
CA VAL A 34 1.17 -11.80 10.46
C VAL A 34 0.35 -12.85 11.22
N ARG A 35 -0.59 -13.51 10.53
CA ARG A 35 -1.41 -14.56 11.15
C ARG A 35 -0.64 -15.83 11.46
N LYS A 36 0.50 -16.06 10.83
CA LYS A 36 1.29 -17.26 11.05
C LYS A 36 2.00 -17.19 12.40
N ALA A 37 1.98 -18.29 13.13
CA ALA A 37 2.66 -18.38 14.43
C ALA A 37 4.18 -18.27 14.26
N TYR A 38 4.70 -18.84 13.18
CA TYR A 38 6.12 -18.79 12.86
C TYR A 38 6.32 -18.44 11.40
N LEU A 39 7.31 -17.60 11.15
CA LEU A 39 7.71 -17.25 9.79
C LEU A 39 9.04 -17.91 9.47
N SER A 40 9.15 -18.47 8.25
CA SER A 40 10.42 -18.93 7.73
C SER A 40 11.33 -17.73 7.47
N ALA A 41 12.61 -17.99 7.23
CA ALA A 41 13.55 -16.91 6.90
C ALA A 41 13.10 -16.15 5.67
N ASP A 42 12.63 -16.85 4.64
CA ASP A 42 12.13 -16.23 3.41
C ASP A 42 10.90 -15.38 3.66
N GLU A 43 9.99 -15.84 4.52
CA GLU A 43 8.79 -15.09 4.86
C GLU A 43 9.12 -13.84 5.67
N GLU A 44 10.12 -13.90 6.53
CA GLU A 44 10.60 -12.73 7.27
C GLU A 44 11.13 -11.67 6.32
N VAL A 45 11.91 -12.08 5.33
CA VAL A 45 12.43 -11.17 4.29
C VAL A 45 11.27 -10.56 3.50
N ARG A 46 10.30 -11.39 3.10
CA ARG A 46 9.13 -10.92 2.34
C ARG A 46 8.34 -9.89 3.14
N LYS A 47 8.13 -10.14 4.42
CA LYS A 47 7.43 -9.20 5.30
C LYS A 47 8.10 -7.83 5.31
N LYS A 48 9.42 -7.80 5.41
CA LYS A 48 10.15 -6.54 5.39
C LYS A 48 10.05 -5.83 4.03
N GLN A 49 10.09 -6.59 2.93
CA GLN A 49 9.93 -6.04 1.59
C GLN A 49 8.56 -5.41 1.42
N ILE A 50 7.50 -6.08 1.88
CA ILE A 50 6.15 -5.57 1.80
C ILE A 50 6.03 -4.24 2.56
N GLN A 51 6.59 -4.16 3.76
CA GLN A 51 6.54 -2.95 4.55
C GLN A 51 7.22 -1.78 3.85
N LYS A 52 8.36 -2.04 3.20
CA LYS A 52 9.06 -1.01 2.41
C LYS A 52 8.26 -0.58 1.19
N GLU A 53 7.70 -1.54 0.47
CA GLU A 53 6.89 -1.26 -0.72
C GLU A 53 5.63 -0.47 -0.37
N LYS A 54 4.97 -0.82 0.73
CA LYS A 54 3.79 -0.08 1.20
C LYS A 54 4.13 1.38 1.49
N LEU A 55 5.26 1.63 2.13
CA LEU A 55 5.68 3.00 2.40
C LEU A 55 5.95 3.77 1.12
N ALA A 56 6.64 3.15 0.16
CA ALA A 56 6.91 3.78 -1.12
C ALA A 56 5.63 4.11 -1.88
N LEU A 57 4.67 3.17 -1.89
CA LEU A 57 3.38 3.39 -2.55
C LEU A 57 2.58 4.50 -1.88
N LYS A 58 2.58 4.50 -0.56
CA LYS A 58 1.91 5.55 0.22
C LYS A 58 2.47 6.92 -0.11
N ASP A 59 3.79 7.05 -0.17
CA ASP A 59 4.44 8.30 -0.51
C ASP A 59 4.08 8.76 -1.92
N GLN A 60 4.04 7.83 -2.88
CA GLN A 60 3.64 8.14 -4.26
C GLN A 60 2.19 8.60 -4.34
N ILE A 61 1.29 7.94 -3.60
CA ILE A 61 -0.12 8.32 -3.55
C ILE A 61 -0.26 9.74 -3.00
N TYR A 62 0.41 10.04 -1.90
CA TYR A 62 0.35 11.38 -1.30
C TYR A 62 0.91 12.44 -2.23
N GLU A 63 1.98 12.15 -2.97
CA GLU A 63 2.52 13.07 -3.95
C GLU A 63 1.51 13.43 -5.02
N LEU A 64 0.81 12.42 -5.55
CA LEU A 64 -0.22 12.63 -6.56
C LEU A 64 -1.40 13.43 -6.02
N ILE A 65 -1.85 13.10 -4.82
CA ILE A 65 -2.96 13.82 -4.18
C ILE A 65 -2.57 15.27 -3.92
N LYS A 66 -1.36 15.51 -3.47
CA LYS A 66 -0.85 16.85 -3.20
C LYS A 66 -0.83 17.71 -4.46
N ARG A 67 -0.41 17.12 -5.58
CA ARG A 67 -0.39 17.82 -6.87
C ARG A 67 -1.79 18.22 -7.34
N GLU A 68 -2.76 17.33 -7.15
CA GLU A 68 -4.14 17.59 -7.55
C GLU A 68 -4.88 18.49 -6.58
N GLY A 69 -4.63 18.31 -5.30
CA GLY A 69 -5.33 19.05 -4.26
C GLY A 69 -4.83 20.48 -4.05
N GLY A 70 -3.83 20.84 -4.77
CA GLY A 70 -3.28 22.18 -4.71
C GLY A 70 -2.14 22.26 -3.76
#